data_05663cf96a2b44e3c7baa9b5cfb60b52
#
_entry.id   05663cf96a2b44e3c7baa9b5cfb60b52
#
_cell.length_a   1.000
_cell.length_b   1.000
_cell.length_c   1.000
_cell.angle_alpha   90.00
_cell.angle_beta   90.00
_cell.angle_gamma   90.00
#
_symmetry.space_group_name_H-M   'P 1'
#
loop_
_entity.id
_entity.type
_entity.pdbx_description
1 polymer ?
#
loop_
_entity_poly.entity_id
_entity_poly.type
_entity_poly.pdbx_seq_one_letter_code
_entity_poly.pdbx_strand_id
1 'polypeptide(L)'
;NIDTSRGYYPEIITTRTMDDRLTTLAHVRAGGIRVCSGGIVGMGETVDDRISMLVTLATLPAHPDSVPLNMWHPVEGTPVMEKSRPAGALEFVRLVALARILMPQSVVRLSAGRDSMSDEAQALCFLAGANSIFTGERLLTTANPERGRDAELLMRLGMRAAELPDQQEIAAQ
;
A
#
# COMPACT_ATOMS: atom_id res chain seq x y z
N ASN A 1 4.61 -6.35 4.80
CA ASN A 1 4.15 -5.04 5.29
C ASN A 1 4.61 -4.80 6.72
N ILE A 2 4.78 -3.52 7.08
CA ILE A 2 4.94 -3.09 8.48
C ILE A 2 3.61 -2.64 9.09
N ASP A 3 2.59 -2.55 8.29
CA ASP A 3 1.18 -2.33 8.56
C ASP A 3 0.83 -0.95 9.14
N THR A 4 1.54 -0.46 10.15
CA THR A 4 1.30 0.85 10.80
C THR A 4 2.58 1.42 11.43
N SER A 5 2.47 2.48 12.25
CA SER A 5 3.59 3.04 13.02
C SER A 5 4.10 2.09 14.10
N ARG A 6 5.34 2.29 14.53
CA ARG A 6 5.92 1.56 15.67
C ARG A 6 5.10 1.75 16.96
N GLY A 7 4.57 2.95 17.16
CA GLY A 7 3.77 3.27 18.36
C GLY A 7 2.41 2.57 18.38
N TYR A 8 1.77 2.48 17.23
CA TYR A 8 0.44 1.87 17.11
C TYR A 8 0.47 0.37 16.84
N TYR A 9 1.63 -0.18 16.43
CA TYR A 9 1.79 -1.59 16.08
C TYR A 9 1.32 -2.57 17.17
N PRO A 10 1.66 -2.38 18.48
CA PRO A 10 1.23 -3.29 19.54
C PRO A 10 -0.29 -3.32 19.77
N GLU A 11 -1.00 -2.26 19.36
CA GLU A 11 -2.46 -2.18 19.46
C GLU A 11 -3.20 -3.12 18.49
N ILE A 12 -2.49 -3.58 17.45
CA ILE A 12 -3.07 -4.38 16.37
C ILE A 12 -2.44 -5.77 16.32
N ILE A 13 -1.14 -5.88 16.52
CA ILE A 13 -0.39 -7.12 16.35
C ILE A 13 0.29 -7.47 17.66
N THR A 14 -0.15 -8.55 18.27
CA THR A 14 0.34 -9.03 19.57
C THR A 14 1.31 -10.21 19.46
N THR A 15 1.43 -10.82 18.27
CA THR A 15 2.20 -12.07 18.07
C THR A 15 3.66 -11.82 17.69
N ARG A 16 4.04 -10.60 17.35
CA ARG A 16 5.40 -10.19 16.96
C ARG A 16 5.59 -8.69 17.11
N THR A 17 6.82 -8.25 17.14
CA THR A 17 7.17 -6.83 17.24
C THR A 17 7.40 -6.18 15.88
N MET A 18 7.42 -4.85 15.83
CA MET A 18 7.85 -4.10 14.66
C MET A 18 9.32 -4.44 14.28
N ASP A 19 10.18 -4.66 15.26
CA ASP A 19 11.59 -5.00 15.01
C ASP A 19 11.73 -6.37 14.32
N ASP A 20 10.90 -7.35 14.65
CA ASP A 20 10.84 -8.62 13.92
C ASP A 20 10.48 -8.41 12.44
N ARG A 21 9.57 -7.48 12.15
CA ARG A 21 9.20 -7.13 10.79
C ARG A 21 10.35 -6.48 10.03
N LEU A 22 10.99 -5.48 10.65
CA LEU A 22 12.13 -4.78 10.04
C LEU A 22 13.31 -5.72 9.81
N THR A 23 13.60 -6.61 10.76
CA THR A 23 14.61 -7.65 10.62
C THR A 23 14.29 -8.59 9.45
N THR A 24 13.02 -8.99 9.31
CA THR A 24 12.57 -9.81 8.17
C THR A 24 12.82 -9.09 6.84
N LEU A 25 12.48 -7.80 6.74
CA LEU A 25 12.73 -7.02 5.51
C LEU A 25 14.23 -6.91 5.19
N ALA A 26 15.07 -6.75 6.21
CA ALA A 26 16.52 -6.74 6.06
C ALA A 26 17.05 -8.09 5.52
N HIS A 27 16.57 -9.21 6.04
CA HIS A 27 16.94 -10.55 5.58
C HIS A 27 16.48 -10.82 4.13
N VAL A 28 15.24 -10.41 3.80
CA VAL A 28 14.72 -10.51 2.41
C VAL A 28 15.65 -9.79 1.44
N ARG A 29 16.04 -8.56 1.79
CA ARG A 29 16.95 -7.76 0.96
C ARG A 29 18.35 -8.35 0.88
N ALA A 30 18.89 -8.82 2.00
CA ALA A 30 20.20 -9.50 2.03
C ALA A 30 20.22 -10.78 1.17
N GLY A 31 19.07 -11.44 1.04
CA GLY A 31 18.87 -12.57 0.12
C GLY A 31 18.71 -12.19 -1.36
N GLY A 32 18.88 -10.91 -1.73
CA GLY A 32 18.74 -10.45 -3.12
C GLY A 32 17.28 -10.36 -3.59
N ILE A 33 16.30 -10.46 -2.69
CA ILE A 33 14.88 -10.43 -3.03
C ILE A 33 14.35 -8.99 -2.93
N ARG A 34 13.56 -8.57 -3.91
CA ARG A 34 12.93 -7.27 -3.92
C ARG A 34 11.93 -7.12 -2.77
N VAL A 35 11.96 -5.97 -2.09
CA VAL A 35 11.13 -5.71 -0.93
C VAL A 35 9.83 -5.02 -1.32
N CYS A 36 8.70 -5.65 -0.99
CA CYS A 36 7.39 -5.05 -1.06
C CYS A 36 6.87 -4.85 0.36
N SER A 37 6.81 -3.61 0.83
CA SER A 37 6.35 -3.29 2.19
C SER A 37 5.67 -1.94 2.24
N GLY A 38 4.50 -1.91 2.81
CA GLY A 38 3.65 -0.74 3.00
C GLY A 38 2.81 -0.87 4.26
N GLY A 39 1.60 -0.32 4.23
CA GLY A 39 0.73 -0.30 5.39
C GLY A 39 -0.75 -0.36 5.09
N ILE A 40 -1.50 -0.35 6.19
CA ILE A 40 -2.96 -0.38 6.19
C ILE A 40 -3.42 0.86 6.97
N VAL A 41 -4.39 1.60 6.43
CA VAL A 41 -4.96 2.77 7.07
C VAL A 41 -6.45 2.59 7.35
N GLY A 42 -6.92 3.19 8.44
CA GLY A 42 -8.30 3.07 8.88
C GLY A 42 -8.50 2.07 10.02
N MET A 43 -7.43 1.57 10.63
CA MET A 43 -7.49 0.63 11.76
C MET A 43 -7.65 1.33 13.12
N GLY A 44 -7.75 2.67 13.14
CA GLY A 44 -7.85 3.49 14.35
C GLY A 44 -6.59 4.31 14.65
N GLU A 45 -5.57 4.17 13.84
CA GLU A 45 -4.33 4.94 13.89
C GLU A 45 -4.57 6.44 13.61
N THR A 46 -3.69 7.29 14.11
CA THR A 46 -3.70 8.73 13.88
C THR A 46 -3.03 9.10 12.56
N VAL A 47 -3.16 10.35 12.14
CA VAL A 47 -2.41 10.90 10.99
C VAL A 47 -0.90 10.83 11.23
N ASP A 48 -0.46 11.12 12.47
CA ASP A 48 0.96 11.04 12.84
C ASP A 48 1.50 9.61 12.77
N ASP A 49 0.68 8.61 13.09
CA ASP A 49 1.04 7.21 12.92
C ASP A 49 1.24 6.86 11.43
N ARG A 50 0.38 7.35 10.55
CA ARG A 50 0.50 7.15 9.10
C ARG A 50 1.77 7.77 8.54
N ILE A 51 2.09 8.99 8.99
CA ILE A 51 3.35 9.68 8.64
C ILE A 51 4.55 8.90 9.17
N SER A 52 4.53 8.50 10.44
CA SER A 52 5.60 7.72 11.09
C SER A 52 5.85 6.39 10.38
N MET A 53 4.80 5.70 9.94
CA MET A 53 4.90 4.48 9.14
C MET A 53 5.67 4.73 7.83
N LEU A 54 5.31 5.76 7.07
CA LEU A 54 5.98 6.09 5.81
C LEU A 54 7.42 6.55 6.03
N VAL A 55 7.68 7.33 7.09
CA VAL A 55 9.05 7.72 7.46
C VAL A 55 9.88 6.49 7.82
N THR A 56 9.31 5.54 8.55
CA THR A 56 10.01 4.27 8.87
C THR A 56 10.43 3.53 7.60
N LEU A 57 9.57 3.44 6.59
CA LEU A 57 9.89 2.80 5.31
C LEU A 57 10.94 3.59 4.52
N ALA A 58 10.82 4.92 4.51
CA ALA A 58 11.72 5.81 3.79
C ALA A 58 13.13 5.90 4.41
N THR A 59 13.26 5.59 5.68
CA THR A 59 14.55 5.61 6.40
C THR A 59 15.24 4.24 6.48
N LEU A 60 14.69 3.23 5.81
CA LEU A 60 15.40 1.96 5.63
C LEU A 60 16.68 2.18 4.81
N PRO A 61 17.71 1.35 4.96
CA PRO A 61 18.97 1.45 4.20
C PRO A 61 18.77 1.55 2.69
N ALA A 62 17.71 0.95 2.17
CA ALA A 62 17.20 1.19 0.83
C ALA A 62 15.66 1.18 0.87
N HIS A 63 15.04 2.08 0.11
CA HIS A 63 13.58 2.14 0.03
C HIS A 63 13.01 0.80 -0.44
N PRO A 64 11.79 0.43 0.01
CA PRO A 64 11.09 -0.71 -0.57
C PRO A 64 10.91 -0.52 -2.09
N ASP A 65 11.05 -1.60 -2.84
CA ASP A 65 10.80 -1.57 -4.29
C ASP A 65 9.33 -1.26 -4.60
N SER A 66 8.44 -1.71 -3.72
CA SER A 66 7.00 -1.44 -3.81
C SER A 66 6.41 -1.13 -2.44
N VAL A 67 5.55 -0.11 -2.41
CA VAL A 67 4.84 0.38 -1.21
C VAL A 67 3.33 0.24 -1.46
N PRO A 68 2.72 -0.90 -1.10
CA PRO A 68 1.28 -1.06 -1.14
C PRO A 68 0.62 -0.27 -0.02
N LEU A 69 -0.33 0.58 -0.39
CA LEU A 69 -1.20 1.29 0.53
C LEU A 69 -2.59 0.64 0.48
N ASN A 70 -3.02 0.16 1.64
CA ASN A 70 -4.29 -0.54 1.81
C ASN A 70 -5.23 0.33 2.65
N MET A 71 -6.50 0.34 2.28
CA MET A 71 -7.56 0.78 3.20
C MET A 71 -8.07 -0.44 3.95
N TRP A 72 -8.20 -0.29 5.27
CA TRP A 72 -8.77 -1.35 6.09
C TRP A 72 -10.23 -1.57 5.71
N HIS A 73 -10.60 -2.83 5.59
CA HIS A 73 -11.97 -3.25 5.35
C HIS A 73 -12.51 -3.97 6.59
N PRO A 74 -13.69 -3.60 7.10
CA PRO A 74 -14.28 -4.24 8.27
C PRO A 74 -14.40 -5.75 8.08
N VAL A 75 -13.83 -6.50 9.01
CA VAL A 75 -13.99 -7.95 9.09
C VAL A 75 -14.61 -8.26 10.44
N GLU A 76 -15.81 -8.81 10.41
CA GLU A 76 -16.57 -9.18 11.60
C GLU A 76 -15.75 -10.11 12.50
N GLY A 77 -15.83 -9.90 13.82
CA GLY A 77 -15.10 -10.70 14.80
C GLY A 77 -13.63 -10.33 14.99
N THR A 78 -13.13 -9.29 14.31
CA THR A 78 -11.76 -8.81 14.54
C THR A 78 -11.73 -7.72 15.63
N PRO A 79 -10.74 -7.75 16.57
CA PRO A 79 -10.61 -6.72 17.61
C PRO A 79 -10.43 -5.29 17.06
N VAL A 80 -9.88 -5.16 15.85
CA VAL A 80 -9.67 -3.87 15.17
C VAL A 80 -10.99 -3.21 14.79
N MET A 81 -12.05 -3.98 14.60
CA MET A 81 -13.35 -3.46 14.16
C MET A 81 -13.92 -2.40 15.09
N GLU A 82 -13.75 -2.54 16.40
CA GLU A 82 -14.25 -1.60 17.41
C GLU A 82 -13.47 -0.27 17.40
N LYS A 83 -12.19 -0.32 17.06
CA LYS A 83 -11.26 0.83 17.02
C LYS A 83 -11.21 1.50 15.65
N SER A 84 -11.67 0.81 14.60
CA SER A 84 -11.48 1.25 13.22
C SER A 84 -12.19 2.57 12.91
N ARG A 85 -11.52 3.40 12.15
CA ARG A 85 -12.04 4.67 11.59
C ARG A 85 -11.62 4.73 10.13
N PRO A 86 -12.54 4.49 9.19
CA PRO A 86 -12.22 4.54 7.77
C PRO A 86 -11.54 5.87 7.41
N ALA A 87 -10.45 5.79 6.70
CA ALA A 87 -9.77 6.98 6.20
C ALA A 87 -10.61 7.62 5.09
N GLY A 88 -10.77 8.93 5.15
CA GLY A 88 -11.45 9.67 4.08
C GLY A 88 -10.62 9.64 2.78
N ALA A 89 -11.30 9.76 1.63
CA ALA A 89 -10.64 9.72 0.32
C ALA A 89 -9.49 10.73 0.20
N LEU A 90 -9.69 11.98 0.64
CA LEU A 90 -8.63 13.01 0.60
C LEU A 90 -7.47 12.72 1.56
N GLU A 91 -7.73 12.09 2.70
CA GLU A 91 -6.66 11.65 3.60
C GLU A 91 -5.81 10.57 2.94
N PHE A 92 -6.44 9.63 2.24
CA PHE A 92 -5.74 8.59 1.50
C PHE A 92 -4.93 9.15 0.32
N VAL A 93 -5.47 10.11 -0.43
CA VAL A 93 -4.73 10.83 -1.48
C VAL A 93 -3.49 11.53 -0.92
N ARG A 94 -3.60 12.20 0.23
CA ARG A 94 -2.45 12.85 0.90
C ARG A 94 -1.40 11.82 1.31
N LEU A 95 -1.81 10.66 1.80
CA LEU A 95 -0.90 9.58 2.15
C LEU A 95 -0.13 9.07 0.91
N VAL A 96 -0.82 8.90 -0.23
CA VAL A 96 -0.20 8.55 -1.51
C VAL A 96 0.84 9.59 -1.93
N ALA A 97 0.47 10.89 -1.85
CA ALA A 97 1.40 11.98 -2.18
C ALA A 97 2.64 11.96 -1.29
N LEU A 98 2.45 11.77 0.02
CA LEU A 98 3.55 11.68 0.98
C LEU A 98 4.45 10.47 0.70
N ALA A 99 3.87 9.31 0.41
CA ALA A 99 4.63 8.12 0.04
C ALA A 99 5.48 8.37 -1.22
N ARG A 100 4.94 9.04 -2.23
CA ARG A 100 5.68 9.39 -3.45
C ARG A 100 6.81 10.37 -3.18
N ILE A 101 6.58 11.40 -2.35
CA ILE A 101 7.61 12.39 -2.00
C ILE A 101 8.76 11.73 -1.23
N LEU A 102 8.44 10.91 -0.24
CA LEU A 102 9.44 10.25 0.61
C LEU A 102 10.20 9.15 -0.11
N MET A 103 9.55 8.44 -1.03
CA MET A 103 10.11 7.27 -1.74
C MET A 103 9.90 7.43 -3.26
N PRO A 104 10.62 8.36 -3.91
CA PRO A 104 10.34 8.79 -5.28
C PRO A 104 10.53 7.68 -6.33
N GLN A 105 11.34 6.67 -6.06
CA GLN A 105 11.59 5.57 -6.99
C GLN A 105 10.77 4.31 -6.71
N SER A 106 10.12 4.24 -5.55
CA SER A 106 9.30 3.09 -5.19
C SER A 106 8.03 3.01 -6.05
N VAL A 107 7.57 1.80 -6.30
CA VAL A 107 6.23 1.58 -6.86
C VAL A 107 5.19 1.84 -5.77
N VAL A 108 4.47 2.95 -5.85
CA VAL A 108 3.36 3.26 -4.92
C VAL A 108 2.09 2.61 -5.46
N ARG A 109 1.57 1.65 -4.71
CA ARG A 109 0.47 0.80 -5.16
C ARG A 109 -0.81 1.05 -4.38
N LEU A 110 -1.90 1.27 -5.10
CA LEU A 110 -3.25 1.17 -4.54
C LEU A 110 -3.64 -0.30 -4.45
N SER A 111 -3.90 -0.75 -3.22
CA SER A 111 -4.08 -2.17 -2.91
C SER A 111 -5.49 -2.44 -2.38
N ALA A 112 -5.64 -3.15 -1.26
CA ALA A 112 -6.96 -3.48 -0.71
C ALA A 112 -7.79 -2.22 -0.37
N GLY A 113 -9.11 -2.36 -0.46
CA GLY A 113 -10.07 -1.29 -0.19
C GLY A 113 -10.34 -0.36 -1.37
N ARG A 114 -9.68 -0.56 -2.50
CA ARG A 114 -9.85 0.26 -3.71
C ARG A 114 -11.27 0.15 -4.30
N ASP A 115 -11.94 -0.97 -4.09
CA ASP A 115 -13.30 -1.17 -4.56
C ASP A 115 -14.32 -0.19 -3.95
N SER A 116 -14.06 0.27 -2.73
CA SER A 116 -14.89 1.27 -2.05
C SER A 116 -14.59 2.72 -2.46
N MET A 117 -13.55 2.96 -3.28
CA MET A 117 -13.19 4.30 -3.74
C MET A 117 -13.98 4.68 -5.00
N SER A 118 -14.39 5.96 -5.10
CA SER A 118 -14.91 6.50 -6.35
C SER A 118 -13.80 6.60 -7.41
N ASP A 119 -14.21 6.70 -8.69
CA ASP A 119 -13.26 6.88 -9.80
C ASP A 119 -12.45 8.17 -9.64
N GLU A 120 -13.07 9.26 -9.15
CA GLU A 120 -12.40 10.53 -8.90
C GLU A 120 -11.34 10.41 -7.81
N ALA A 121 -11.63 9.67 -6.72
CA ALA A 121 -10.67 9.43 -5.66
C ALA A 121 -9.48 8.60 -6.16
N GLN A 122 -9.71 7.59 -6.99
CA GLN A 122 -8.64 6.82 -7.62
C GLN A 122 -7.82 7.68 -8.59
N ALA A 123 -8.47 8.51 -9.41
CA ALA A 123 -7.82 9.45 -10.31
C ALA A 123 -6.90 10.42 -9.54
N LEU A 124 -7.38 10.98 -8.43
CA LEU A 124 -6.58 11.83 -7.56
C LEU A 124 -5.38 11.07 -6.96
N CYS A 125 -5.52 9.79 -6.62
CA CYS A 125 -4.38 8.98 -6.16
C CYS A 125 -3.32 8.81 -7.25
N PHE A 126 -3.71 8.58 -8.51
CA PHE A 126 -2.75 8.53 -9.63
C PHE A 126 -2.05 9.88 -9.82
N LEU A 127 -2.77 10.99 -9.80
CA LEU A 127 -2.18 12.34 -9.88
C LEU A 127 -1.25 12.63 -8.70
N ALA A 128 -1.58 12.13 -7.51
CA ALA A 128 -0.75 12.24 -6.32
C ALA A 128 0.51 11.37 -6.35
N GLY A 129 0.64 10.46 -7.31
CA GLY A 129 1.85 9.67 -7.52
C GLY A 129 1.71 8.16 -7.35
N ALA A 130 0.50 7.62 -7.17
CA ALA A 130 0.30 6.18 -7.32
C ALA A 130 0.59 5.78 -8.77
N ASN A 131 1.33 4.69 -8.98
CA ASN A 131 1.71 4.21 -10.30
C ASN A 131 1.53 2.70 -10.46
N SER A 132 0.79 2.09 -9.57
CA SER A 132 0.44 0.66 -9.62
C SER A 132 -0.89 0.42 -8.94
N ILE A 133 -1.64 -0.54 -9.45
CA ILE A 133 -2.84 -1.07 -8.83
C ILE A 133 -2.71 -2.59 -8.71
N PHE A 134 -3.39 -3.17 -7.74
CA PHE A 134 -3.57 -4.62 -7.70
C PHE A 134 -4.71 -4.98 -8.66
N THR A 135 -4.45 -5.91 -9.57
CA THR A 135 -5.45 -6.45 -10.51
C THR A 135 -5.71 -7.91 -10.19
N GLY A 136 -6.97 -8.31 -10.15
CA GLY A 136 -7.39 -9.66 -9.83
C GLY A 136 -8.79 -9.64 -9.22
N GLU A 137 -9.44 -10.78 -9.10
CA GLU A 137 -10.81 -10.85 -8.57
C GLU A 137 -10.87 -10.55 -7.08
N ARG A 138 -9.87 -10.95 -6.34
CA ARG A 138 -9.78 -10.76 -4.89
C ARG A 138 -8.36 -10.46 -4.46
N LEU A 139 -8.23 -9.61 -3.44
CA LEU A 139 -7.01 -9.43 -2.68
C LEU A 139 -7.26 -9.90 -1.24
N LEU A 140 -6.74 -11.09 -0.89
CA LEU A 140 -7.04 -11.79 0.36
C LEU A 140 -8.55 -12.07 0.48
N THR A 141 -9.20 -11.47 1.47
CA THR A 141 -10.63 -11.63 1.74
C THR A 141 -11.51 -10.56 1.08
N THR A 142 -10.92 -9.52 0.51
CA THR A 142 -11.63 -8.35 -0.01
C THR A 142 -11.80 -8.47 -1.52
N ALA A 143 -12.99 -8.17 -2.03
CA ALA A 143 -13.22 -8.02 -3.45
C ALA A 143 -12.36 -6.89 -4.02
N ASN A 144 -11.97 -7.02 -5.26
CA ASN A 144 -11.22 -6.00 -5.99
C ASN A 144 -12.03 -5.58 -7.21
N PRO A 145 -11.92 -4.33 -7.71
CA PRO A 145 -12.60 -3.92 -8.93
C PRO A 145 -12.34 -4.90 -10.07
N GLU A 146 -13.38 -5.17 -10.85
CA GLU A 146 -13.25 -6.01 -12.03
C GLU A 146 -12.23 -5.43 -13.02
N ARG A 147 -11.51 -6.30 -13.73
CA ARG A 147 -10.48 -5.89 -14.71
C ARG A 147 -11.04 -4.93 -15.77
N GLY A 148 -12.31 -5.10 -16.19
CA GLY A 148 -12.97 -4.22 -17.12
C GLY A 148 -13.14 -2.82 -16.61
N ARG A 149 -13.50 -2.64 -15.34
CA ARG A 149 -13.62 -1.33 -14.68
C ARG A 149 -12.28 -0.61 -14.58
N ASP A 150 -11.21 -1.34 -14.28
CA ASP A 150 -9.86 -0.76 -14.22
C ASP A 150 -9.41 -0.27 -15.61
N ALA A 151 -9.64 -1.06 -16.65
CA ALA A 151 -9.29 -0.69 -18.02
C ALA A 151 -10.09 0.56 -18.47
N GLU A 152 -11.38 0.62 -18.15
CA GLU A 152 -12.23 1.77 -18.47
C GLU A 152 -11.77 3.03 -17.73
N LEU A 153 -11.48 2.94 -16.42
CA LEU A 153 -10.96 4.07 -15.64
C LEU A 153 -9.65 4.59 -16.25
N LEU A 154 -8.68 3.72 -16.50
CA LEU A 154 -7.40 4.11 -17.09
C LEU A 154 -7.59 4.76 -18.46
N MET A 155 -8.45 4.21 -19.31
CA MET A 155 -8.76 4.80 -20.63
C MET A 155 -9.36 6.20 -20.50
N ARG A 156 -10.33 6.41 -19.60
CA ARG A 156 -10.94 7.72 -19.32
C ARG A 156 -9.93 8.76 -18.81
N LEU A 157 -8.90 8.29 -18.11
CA LEU A 157 -7.81 9.15 -17.61
C LEU A 157 -6.68 9.35 -18.64
N GLY A 158 -6.79 8.79 -19.84
CA GLY A 158 -5.72 8.83 -20.85
C GLY A 158 -4.47 8.06 -20.43
N MET A 159 -4.62 7.11 -19.51
CA MET A 159 -3.55 6.26 -19.00
C MET A 159 -3.60 4.88 -19.65
N ARG A 160 -2.46 4.20 -19.64
CA ARG A 160 -2.36 2.80 -20.06
C ARG A 160 -1.52 2.02 -19.05
N ALA A 161 -1.79 0.73 -18.92
CA ALA A 161 -0.90 -0.17 -18.19
C ALA A 161 0.47 -0.19 -18.89
N ALA A 162 1.55 -0.16 -18.10
CA ALA A 162 2.88 -0.38 -18.63
C ALA A 162 3.00 -1.84 -19.12
N GLU A 163 3.66 -2.03 -20.23
CA GLU A 163 4.08 -3.36 -20.66
C GLU A 163 5.15 -3.86 -19.68
N LEU A 164 4.94 -5.05 -19.14
CA LEU A 164 5.99 -5.68 -18.33
C LEU A 164 7.12 -6.07 -19.26
N PRO A 165 8.39 -5.82 -18.88
CA PRO A 165 9.51 -6.36 -19.64
C PRO A 165 9.39 -7.89 -19.68
N ASP A 166 9.78 -8.47 -20.82
CA ASP A 166 9.72 -9.90 -21.03
C ASP A 166 10.48 -10.63 -19.90
N GLN A 167 9.95 -11.77 -19.47
CA GLN A 167 10.57 -12.55 -18.38
C GLN A 167 12.05 -12.91 -18.66
N GLN A 168 12.46 -12.91 -19.93
CA GLN A 168 13.85 -13.11 -20.35
C GLN A 168 14.75 -11.90 -20.06
N GLU A 169 14.25 -10.67 -20.05
CA GLU A 169 15.02 -9.47 -19.70
C GLU A 169 15.20 -9.31 -18.19
N ILE A 170 14.26 -9.84 -17.39
CA ILE A 170 14.35 -9.81 -15.92
C ILE A 170 15.40 -10.79 -15.41
N ALA A 171 15.63 -11.90 -16.12
CA ALA A 171 16.61 -12.92 -15.74
C ALA A 171 18.07 -12.55 -16.12
N ALA A 172 18.27 -11.50 -16.91
CA ALA A 172 19.58 -11.05 -17.40
C ALA A 172 20.17 -9.86 -16.62
N GLN A 173 19.49 -9.36 -15.58
CA GLN A 173 19.94 -8.28 -14.68
C GLN A 173 20.25 -8.83 -13.28
#